data_b035a9ed0f06a2daf527b4816c270893
#
_entry.id   b035a9ed0f06a2daf527b4816c270893
#
_cell.length_a   1.000
_cell.length_b   1.000
_cell.length_c   1.000
_cell.angle_alpha   90.00
_cell.angle_beta   90.00
_cell.angle_gamma   90.00
#
_symmetry.space_group_name_H-M   'P 1'
#
loop_
_entity.id
_entity.type
_entity.pdbx_description
1 polymer ?
#
loop_
_entity_poly.entity_id
_entity_poly.type
_entity_poly.pdbx_seq_one_letter_code
_entity_poly.pdbx_strand_id
1 'polypeptide(L)'
;MFSIAKTKGSNNEFAKLIAMIKLISRNKQRFTWLAKAAVILGVLSVSVIGQTTIDVPKLIAELEPDIRRSMVEGKIPSMSIALVSGDKVIWSGAYGESNLWARTPATPETVYLIGSTFKAMSTMALFRLMEQGKLKLDDPVSKYLDFAIPGDDPKNPVTFRHILTHTSGLDGDFGAVPVWSNNAPKTLDDFVRTGLKVKQPPMTKVEYSNAAFSLLGYLVEKISGVPYKQYIKENIWDPLEMTSTAFDPTPDMDERIAVPYVVEKTTGNQKPATRIRATVWPAGITYGTVLNQANWLILNLNNGIFKGKRVISEATMEQMFTRQFDQFKGGIEGIWGNETAGFGLTWWVQVRNGERYFAHSGSVGGYTAYLLGNRDRKLGFAILTNGNQAHPHLFKLGDRAIDLMEKYSAGSNAASASGVKK
;
A
#
# COMPACT_ATOMS: atom_id res chain seq x y z
N MET A 1 8.34 79.62 -64.26
CA MET A 1 6.89 79.30 -64.39
C MET A 1 6.74 77.84 -64.70
N PHE A 2 6.51 76.99 -63.71
CA PHE A 2 5.96 75.70 -63.95
C PHE A 2 4.95 75.36 -62.84
N SER A 3 3.73 75.14 -63.30
CA SER A 3 2.55 74.85 -62.51
C SER A 3 2.59 73.42 -61.99
N ILE A 4 2.37 73.21 -60.71
CA ILE A 4 2.23 71.88 -60.09
C ILE A 4 0.73 71.56 -59.99
N ALA A 5 0.28 70.66 -60.79
CA ALA A 5 -1.07 70.06 -60.72
C ALA A 5 -1.21 69.18 -59.46
N LYS A 6 -2.13 69.54 -58.57
CA LYS A 6 -2.51 68.74 -57.42
C LYS A 6 -3.34 67.52 -57.88
N THR A 7 -2.82 66.32 -57.78
CA THR A 7 -3.60 65.08 -57.96
C THR A 7 -4.42 64.81 -56.71
N LYS A 8 -5.75 64.86 -56.80
CA LYS A 8 -6.75 64.62 -55.77
C LYS A 8 -7.10 63.09 -55.62
N GLY A 9 -6.16 62.21 -55.90
CA GLY A 9 -6.45 60.75 -55.94
C GLY A 9 -5.86 59.90 -54.83
N SER A 10 -4.84 60.33 -54.09
CA SER A 10 -4.06 59.47 -53.22
C SER A 10 -4.60 59.26 -51.77
N ASN A 11 -5.45 60.16 -51.30
CA ASN A 11 -5.92 60.13 -49.90
C ASN A 11 -7.06 59.09 -49.65
N ASN A 12 -7.75 58.69 -50.70
CA ASN A 12 -8.89 57.81 -50.58
C ASN A 12 -8.45 56.29 -50.55
N GLU A 13 -7.36 55.95 -51.24
CA GLU A 13 -6.79 54.61 -51.22
C GLU A 13 -6.05 54.30 -49.88
N PHE A 14 -5.36 55.30 -49.35
CA PHE A 14 -4.67 55.15 -48.06
C PHE A 14 -5.66 55.00 -46.89
N ALA A 15 -6.78 55.72 -46.93
CA ALA A 15 -7.86 55.60 -45.96
C ALA A 15 -8.54 54.23 -46.01
N LYS A 16 -8.73 53.65 -47.25
CA LYS A 16 -9.26 52.32 -47.44
C LYS A 16 -8.31 51.23 -46.96
N LEU A 17 -6.98 51.38 -47.17
CA LEU A 17 -5.98 50.45 -46.69
C LEU A 17 -5.89 50.44 -45.16
N ILE A 18 -5.95 51.62 -44.51
CA ILE A 18 -5.97 51.75 -43.04
C ILE A 18 -7.25 51.11 -42.45
N ALA A 19 -8.41 51.33 -43.11
CA ALA A 19 -9.68 50.70 -42.70
C ALA A 19 -9.62 49.18 -42.83
N MET A 20 -9.01 48.65 -43.90
CA MET A 20 -8.85 47.21 -44.14
C MET A 20 -7.87 46.57 -43.15
N ILE A 21 -6.74 47.25 -42.81
CA ILE A 21 -5.78 46.78 -41.78
C ILE A 21 -6.45 46.77 -40.40
N LYS A 22 -7.26 47.77 -40.05
CA LYS A 22 -8.04 47.78 -38.80
C LYS A 22 -9.09 46.69 -38.74
N LEU A 23 -9.71 46.32 -39.88
CA LEU A 23 -10.68 45.22 -39.98
C LEU A 23 -10.01 43.86 -39.81
N ILE A 24 -8.81 43.69 -40.41
CA ILE A 24 -8.00 42.47 -40.28
C ILE A 24 -7.46 42.30 -38.85
N SER A 25 -7.02 43.39 -38.21
CA SER A 25 -6.54 43.34 -36.82
C SER A 25 -7.68 43.04 -35.84
N ARG A 26 -8.90 43.55 -36.05
CA ARG A 26 -10.09 43.21 -35.24
C ARG A 26 -10.51 41.77 -35.46
N ASN A 27 -10.41 41.21 -36.65
CA ASN A 27 -10.70 39.80 -36.90
C ASN A 27 -9.62 38.87 -36.32
N LYS A 28 -8.33 39.24 -36.34
CA LYS A 28 -7.28 38.46 -35.67
C LYS A 28 -7.51 38.40 -34.15
N GLN A 29 -7.95 39.49 -33.49
CA GLN A 29 -8.27 39.45 -32.07
C GLN A 29 -9.52 38.59 -31.77
N ARG A 30 -10.54 38.62 -32.64
CA ARG A 30 -11.71 37.69 -32.48
C ARG A 30 -11.35 36.24 -32.73
N PHE A 31 -10.48 35.97 -33.70
CA PHE A 31 -10.01 34.61 -33.97
C PHE A 31 -9.14 34.04 -32.85
N THR A 32 -8.27 34.87 -32.26
CA THR A 32 -7.47 34.49 -31.08
C THR A 32 -8.33 34.31 -29.82
N TRP A 33 -9.42 35.08 -29.67
CA TRP A 33 -10.38 34.91 -28.57
C TRP A 33 -11.21 33.65 -28.71
N LEU A 34 -11.71 33.36 -29.91
CA LEU A 34 -12.45 32.09 -30.22
C LEU A 34 -11.52 30.84 -30.11
N ALA A 35 -10.27 30.97 -30.53
CA ALA A 35 -9.28 29.90 -30.36
C ALA A 35 -8.91 29.70 -28.88
N LYS A 36 -8.76 30.77 -28.10
CA LYS A 36 -8.56 30.66 -26.62
C LYS A 36 -9.79 30.15 -25.90
N ALA A 37 -10.99 30.55 -26.31
CA ALA A 37 -12.23 30.00 -25.74
C ALA A 37 -12.44 28.53 -26.11
N ALA A 38 -12.08 28.08 -27.32
CA ALA A 38 -12.11 26.68 -27.71
C ALA A 38 -11.06 25.84 -26.98
N VAL A 39 -9.87 26.38 -26.72
CA VAL A 39 -8.85 25.71 -25.90
C VAL A 39 -9.27 25.66 -24.44
N ILE A 40 -9.91 26.69 -23.89
CA ILE A 40 -10.45 26.69 -22.52
C ILE A 40 -11.65 25.74 -22.41
N LEU A 41 -12.52 25.65 -23.39
CA LEU A 41 -13.63 24.69 -23.44
C LEU A 41 -13.14 23.27 -23.76
N GLY A 42 -12.05 23.10 -24.50
CA GLY A 42 -11.42 21.78 -24.74
C GLY A 42 -10.63 21.26 -23.53
N VAL A 43 -10.10 22.16 -22.68
CA VAL A 43 -9.40 21.79 -21.43
C VAL A 43 -10.39 21.55 -20.28
N LEU A 44 -11.63 22.04 -20.38
CA LEU A 44 -12.71 21.76 -19.42
C LEU A 44 -13.51 20.49 -19.74
N SER A 45 -13.28 19.85 -20.87
CA SER A 45 -13.64 18.46 -21.10
C SER A 45 -12.55 17.50 -20.56
N VAL A 46 -11.99 17.80 -19.37
CA VAL A 46 -11.49 16.76 -18.50
C VAL A 46 -12.70 15.85 -18.25
N SER A 47 -12.70 14.72 -18.92
CA SER A 47 -13.60 13.63 -18.60
C SER A 47 -13.55 13.50 -17.09
N VAL A 48 -14.58 13.97 -16.39
CA VAL A 48 -14.96 13.41 -15.10
C VAL A 48 -15.16 11.95 -15.45
N ILE A 49 -14.11 11.14 -15.32
CA ILE A 49 -14.25 9.69 -15.21
C ILE A 49 -15.17 9.58 -14.00
N GLY A 50 -16.45 9.37 -14.28
CA GLY A 50 -17.47 9.28 -13.26
C GLY A 50 -16.95 8.26 -12.27
N GLN A 51 -16.72 8.68 -11.02
CA GLN A 51 -16.42 7.74 -9.97
C GLN A 51 -17.55 6.73 -10.01
N THR A 52 -17.23 5.50 -10.38
CA THR A 52 -18.19 4.40 -10.42
C THR A 52 -18.76 4.28 -9.02
N THR A 53 -20.02 4.70 -8.84
CA THR A 53 -20.68 4.61 -7.54
C THR A 53 -20.95 3.14 -7.27
N ILE A 54 -20.42 2.64 -6.16
CA ILE A 54 -20.66 1.26 -5.71
C ILE A 54 -21.91 1.28 -4.83
N ASP A 55 -22.85 0.36 -5.07
CA ASP A 55 -24.02 0.15 -4.20
C ASP A 55 -23.59 -0.58 -2.93
N VAL A 56 -23.02 0.19 -2.00
CA VAL A 56 -22.46 -0.32 -0.73
C VAL A 56 -23.48 -1.09 0.10
N PRO A 57 -24.75 -0.65 0.29
CA PRO A 57 -25.73 -1.41 1.02
C PRO A 57 -25.94 -2.83 0.49
N LYS A 58 -26.07 -3.01 -0.83
CA LYS A 58 -26.20 -4.34 -1.45
C LYS A 58 -24.94 -5.17 -1.32
N LEU A 59 -23.78 -4.55 -1.52
CA LEU A 59 -22.50 -5.21 -1.35
C LEU A 59 -22.39 -5.80 0.06
N ILE A 60 -22.65 -5.00 1.09
CA ILE A 60 -22.52 -5.44 2.48
C ILE A 60 -23.57 -6.50 2.82
N ALA A 61 -24.81 -6.35 2.37
CA ALA A 61 -25.84 -7.36 2.58
C ALA A 61 -25.45 -8.75 2.00
N GLU A 62 -24.67 -8.77 0.91
CA GLU A 62 -24.17 -10.02 0.29
C GLU A 62 -22.87 -10.51 0.93
N LEU A 63 -22.01 -9.62 1.45
CA LEU A 63 -20.74 -9.97 2.06
C LEU A 63 -20.90 -10.43 3.53
N GLU A 64 -21.82 -9.87 4.27
CA GLU A 64 -21.97 -10.10 5.72
C GLU A 64 -22.19 -11.58 6.09
N PRO A 65 -22.99 -12.39 5.38
CA PRO A 65 -23.08 -13.83 5.64
C PRO A 65 -21.74 -14.55 5.55
N ASP A 66 -20.87 -14.18 4.61
CA ASP A 66 -19.54 -14.75 4.43
C ASP A 66 -18.59 -14.34 5.56
N ILE A 67 -18.70 -13.09 6.04
CA ILE A 67 -17.96 -12.61 7.23
C ILE A 67 -18.33 -13.42 8.45
N ARG A 68 -19.63 -13.57 8.75
CA ARG A 68 -20.11 -14.30 9.93
C ARG A 68 -19.71 -15.79 9.87
N ARG A 69 -19.82 -16.40 8.69
CA ARG A 69 -19.36 -17.79 8.48
C ARG A 69 -17.86 -17.93 8.74
N SER A 70 -17.06 -17.05 8.19
CA SER A 70 -15.60 -17.05 8.38
C SER A 70 -15.20 -16.88 9.84
N MET A 71 -15.93 -16.08 10.60
CA MET A 71 -15.70 -15.94 12.05
C MET A 71 -15.95 -17.24 12.79
N VAL A 72 -17.06 -17.92 12.50
CA VAL A 72 -17.43 -19.19 13.16
C VAL A 72 -16.43 -20.29 12.79
N GLU A 73 -16.20 -20.52 11.50
CA GLU A 73 -15.32 -21.58 11.00
C GLU A 73 -13.85 -21.36 11.42
N GLY A 74 -13.37 -20.12 11.34
CA GLY A 74 -12.02 -19.71 11.71
C GLY A 74 -11.82 -19.50 13.21
N LYS A 75 -12.86 -19.61 14.02
CA LYS A 75 -12.84 -19.24 15.45
C LYS A 75 -12.19 -17.87 15.65
N ILE A 76 -12.65 -16.87 14.90
CA ILE A 76 -12.10 -15.52 14.90
C ILE A 76 -12.94 -14.64 15.82
N PRO A 77 -12.39 -14.14 16.95
CA PRO A 77 -13.20 -13.41 17.94
C PRO A 77 -13.70 -12.08 17.42
N SER A 78 -12.89 -11.34 16.65
CA SER A 78 -13.30 -10.10 15.99
C SER A 78 -12.61 -9.88 14.67
N MET A 79 -13.29 -9.13 13.81
CA MET A 79 -12.79 -8.60 12.54
C MET A 79 -13.14 -7.13 12.42
N SER A 80 -12.16 -6.28 12.08
CA SER A 80 -12.38 -4.91 11.59
C SER A 80 -12.01 -4.86 10.11
N ILE A 81 -12.91 -4.32 9.27
CA ILE A 81 -12.81 -4.37 7.80
C ILE A 81 -12.99 -2.96 7.24
N ALA A 82 -12.22 -2.62 6.22
CA ALA A 82 -12.41 -1.41 5.42
C ALA A 82 -12.37 -1.73 3.92
N LEU A 83 -13.27 -1.10 3.16
CA LEU A 83 -13.33 -1.15 1.71
C LEU A 83 -12.95 0.21 1.13
N VAL A 84 -12.07 0.20 0.15
CA VAL A 84 -11.52 1.39 -0.51
C VAL A 84 -11.91 1.38 -1.99
N SER A 85 -12.38 2.52 -2.49
CA SER A 85 -12.56 2.74 -3.93
C SER A 85 -11.98 4.10 -4.32
N GLY A 86 -11.01 4.09 -5.23
CA GLY A 86 -10.27 5.28 -5.62
C GLY A 86 -9.49 5.88 -4.45
N ASP A 87 -9.86 7.08 -4.06
CA ASP A 87 -9.23 7.87 -3.00
C ASP A 87 -10.02 7.89 -1.68
N LYS A 88 -11.01 7.00 -1.53
CA LYS A 88 -11.96 7.02 -0.40
C LYS A 88 -12.13 5.65 0.23
N VAL A 89 -12.31 5.67 1.55
CA VAL A 89 -12.95 4.58 2.28
C VAL A 89 -14.45 4.66 2.01
N ILE A 90 -15.00 3.68 1.29
CA ILE A 90 -16.42 3.64 0.94
C ILE A 90 -17.26 2.94 2.01
N TRP A 91 -16.62 2.11 2.84
CA TRP A 91 -17.23 1.45 3.98
C TRP A 91 -16.17 0.97 4.97
N SER A 92 -16.52 1.02 6.25
CA SER A 92 -15.80 0.33 7.32
C SER A 92 -16.78 -0.22 8.34
N GLY A 93 -16.47 -1.40 8.87
CA GLY A 93 -17.29 -2.07 9.86
C GLY A 93 -16.48 -3.02 10.71
N ALA A 94 -17.06 -3.49 11.80
CA ALA A 94 -16.45 -4.48 12.65
C ALA A 94 -17.48 -5.48 13.16
N TYR A 95 -17.00 -6.68 13.46
CA TYR A 95 -17.82 -7.81 13.90
C TYR A 95 -17.14 -8.50 15.08
N GLY A 96 -17.97 -9.01 16.00
CA GLY A 96 -17.49 -9.77 17.15
C GLY A 96 -16.91 -8.91 18.27
N GLU A 97 -16.06 -9.50 19.10
CA GLU A 97 -15.57 -8.92 20.35
C GLU A 97 -14.05 -8.77 20.35
N SER A 98 -13.58 -7.54 20.57
CA SER A 98 -12.16 -7.25 20.76
C SER A 98 -11.60 -7.86 22.05
N ASN A 99 -12.47 -8.12 23.02
CA ASN A 99 -12.17 -8.79 24.28
C ASN A 99 -13.34 -9.72 24.64
N LEU A 100 -13.13 -11.05 24.51
CA LEU A 100 -14.15 -12.04 24.83
C LEU A 100 -14.52 -12.09 26.31
N TRP A 101 -13.55 -11.80 27.20
CA TRP A 101 -13.82 -11.79 28.65
C TRP A 101 -14.69 -10.63 29.07
N ALA A 102 -14.30 -9.43 28.63
CA ALA A 102 -15.03 -8.20 28.94
C ALA A 102 -16.26 -7.95 28.05
N ARG A 103 -16.49 -8.81 27.06
CA ARG A 103 -17.57 -8.68 26.05
C ARG A 103 -17.51 -7.35 25.30
N THR A 104 -16.29 -6.82 25.08
CA THR A 104 -16.08 -5.54 24.41
C THR A 104 -16.30 -5.67 22.92
N PRO A 105 -17.25 -4.99 22.29
CA PRO A 105 -17.43 -5.03 20.85
C PRO A 105 -16.20 -4.52 20.12
N ALA A 106 -15.88 -5.11 18.97
CA ALA A 106 -14.92 -4.52 18.05
C ALA A 106 -15.54 -3.35 17.28
N THR A 107 -14.70 -2.38 16.93
CA THR A 107 -15.05 -1.22 16.10
C THR A 107 -13.99 -1.03 15.00
N PRO A 108 -14.21 -0.19 13.98
CA PRO A 108 -13.17 0.17 13.02
C PRO A 108 -11.95 0.84 13.67
N GLU A 109 -12.09 1.45 14.84
CA GLU A 109 -11.03 2.08 15.64
C GLU A 109 -10.32 1.09 16.59
N THR A 110 -10.75 -0.16 16.65
CA THR A 110 -10.06 -1.21 17.41
C THR A 110 -8.64 -1.36 16.90
N VAL A 111 -7.68 -1.42 17.81
CA VAL A 111 -6.25 -1.49 17.52
C VAL A 111 -5.78 -2.94 17.54
N TYR A 112 -5.03 -3.34 16.52
CA TYR A 112 -4.46 -4.68 16.38
C TYR A 112 -2.96 -4.59 16.07
N LEU A 113 -2.17 -5.63 16.32
CA LEU A 113 -0.88 -5.79 15.66
C LEU A 113 -1.12 -6.13 14.17
N ILE A 114 -0.60 -5.30 13.28
CA ILE A 114 -0.79 -5.45 11.84
C ILE A 114 0.15 -6.47 11.19
N GLY A 115 1.15 -6.93 11.96
CA GLY A 115 2.09 -7.94 11.51
C GLY A 115 2.85 -7.54 10.24
N SER A 116 3.13 -8.51 9.42
CA SER A 116 3.98 -8.35 8.23
C SER A 116 3.42 -7.43 7.14
N THR A 117 2.15 -6.99 7.22
CA THR A 117 1.64 -5.95 6.30
C THR A 117 2.44 -4.64 6.44
N PHE A 118 3.12 -4.45 7.57
CA PHE A 118 4.00 -3.31 7.82
C PHE A 118 5.27 -3.32 6.96
N LYS A 119 5.74 -4.47 6.48
CA LYS A 119 6.96 -4.54 5.65
C LYS A 119 6.92 -3.63 4.43
N ALA A 120 5.76 -3.48 3.82
CA ALA A 120 5.59 -2.58 2.68
C ALA A 120 5.80 -1.09 3.06
N MET A 121 5.49 -0.70 4.31
CA MET A 121 5.79 0.64 4.81
C MET A 121 7.30 0.83 5.06
N SER A 122 7.98 -0.21 5.57
CA SER A 122 9.45 -0.20 5.69
C SER A 122 10.13 -0.07 4.33
N THR A 123 9.59 -0.73 3.31
CA THR A 123 10.06 -0.61 1.92
C THR A 123 9.84 0.81 1.38
N MET A 124 8.70 1.42 1.67
CA MET A 124 8.42 2.80 1.30
C MET A 124 9.42 3.77 1.93
N ALA A 125 9.82 3.56 3.19
CA ALA A 125 10.84 4.36 3.85
C ALA A 125 12.18 4.28 3.13
N LEU A 126 12.60 3.08 2.70
CA LEU A 126 13.80 2.90 1.88
C LEU A 126 13.68 3.64 0.54
N PHE A 127 12.53 3.56 -0.11
CA PHE A 127 12.30 4.22 -1.41
C PHE A 127 12.33 5.74 -1.31
N ARG A 128 11.89 6.32 -0.18
CA ARG A 128 12.06 7.75 0.08
C ARG A 128 13.54 8.15 0.08
N LEU A 129 14.42 7.32 0.65
CA LEU A 129 15.87 7.54 0.61
C LEU A 129 16.47 7.32 -0.79
N MET A 130 15.94 6.35 -1.52
CA MET A 130 16.32 6.10 -2.92
C MET A 130 15.97 7.30 -3.82
N GLU A 131 14.80 7.91 -3.68
CA GLU A 131 14.41 9.13 -4.41
C GLU A 131 15.30 10.33 -4.07
N GLN A 132 15.87 10.37 -2.85
CA GLN A 132 16.87 11.36 -2.46
C GLN A 132 18.28 11.06 -3.02
N GLY A 133 18.44 9.99 -3.80
CA GLY A 133 19.72 9.56 -4.38
C GLY A 133 20.71 8.98 -3.37
N LYS A 134 20.27 8.63 -2.15
CA LYS A 134 21.15 8.15 -1.08
C LYS A 134 21.56 6.68 -1.25
N LEU A 135 20.81 5.90 -2.02
CA LEU A 135 21.05 4.49 -2.31
C LEU A 135 20.43 4.06 -3.63
N LYS A 136 20.83 2.88 -4.11
CA LYS A 136 20.21 2.16 -5.23
C LYS A 136 19.75 0.78 -4.77
N LEU A 137 18.71 0.20 -5.39
CA LEU A 137 18.20 -1.13 -5.03
C LEU A 137 19.25 -2.24 -5.13
N ASP A 138 20.16 -2.11 -6.07
CA ASP A 138 21.21 -3.11 -6.33
C ASP A 138 22.55 -2.78 -5.67
N ASP A 139 22.60 -1.74 -4.83
CA ASP A 139 23.77 -1.49 -3.98
C ASP A 139 23.92 -2.63 -2.96
N PRO A 140 25.15 -3.14 -2.75
CA PRO A 140 25.46 -4.02 -1.62
C PRO A 140 25.10 -3.35 -0.29
N VAL A 141 24.37 -4.05 0.58
CA VAL A 141 24.02 -3.49 1.90
C VAL A 141 25.24 -3.25 2.76
N SER A 142 26.30 -4.04 2.57
CA SER A 142 27.61 -3.90 3.24
C SER A 142 28.24 -2.53 3.02
N LYS A 143 27.93 -1.82 1.93
CA LYS A 143 28.39 -0.45 1.67
C LYS A 143 27.96 0.55 2.75
N TYR A 144 26.87 0.25 3.46
CA TYR A 144 26.22 1.13 4.45
C TYR A 144 26.37 0.63 5.88
N LEU A 145 27.17 -0.44 6.09
CA LEU A 145 27.43 -1.05 7.38
C LEU A 145 28.87 -0.78 7.81
N ASP A 146 29.07 -0.65 9.11
CA ASP A 146 30.39 -0.55 9.76
C ASP A 146 30.86 -1.90 10.32
N PHE A 147 30.16 -2.99 9.98
CA PHE A 147 30.46 -4.37 10.36
C PHE A 147 30.18 -5.32 9.20
N ALA A 148 30.80 -6.51 9.24
CA ALA A 148 30.54 -7.57 8.28
C ALA A 148 29.38 -8.46 8.75
N ILE A 149 28.50 -8.85 7.82
CA ILE A 149 27.49 -9.87 8.08
C ILE A 149 28.14 -11.25 7.87
N PRO A 150 28.13 -12.14 8.87
CA PRO A 150 28.68 -13.48 8.70
C PRO A 150 28.06 -14.23 7.50
N GLY A 151 28.91 -14.74 6.61
CA GLY A 151 28.49 -15.48 5.41
C GLY A 151 28.14 -14.61 4.19
N ASP A 152 28.21 -13.28 4.28
CA ASP A 152 28.06 -12.41 3.10
C ASP A 152 29.34 -12.49 2.25
N ASP A 153 29.18 -12.79 0.95
CA ASP A 153 30.28 -12.91 0.00
C ASP A 153 30.44 -11.62 -0.80
N PRO A 154 31.57 -10.90 -0.70
CA PRO A 154 31.80 -9.68 -1.49
C PRO A 154 31.69 -9.85 -3.01
N LYS A 155 31.84 -11.10 -3.53
CA LYS A 155 31.65 -11.39 -4.95
C LYS A 155 30.21 -11.58 -5.36
N ASN A 156 29.32 -11.89 -4.42
CA ASN A 156 27.88 -12.01 -4.60
C ASN A 156 27.16 -11.46 -3.36
N PRO A 157 27.25 -10.13 -3.13
CA PRO A 157 26.79 -9.54 -1.89
C PRO A 157 25.27 -9.46 -1.79
N VAL A 158 24.76 -9.42 -0.56
CA VAL A 158 23.37 -9.08 -0.31
C VAL A 158 23.08 -7.65 -0.72
N THR A 159 22.02 -7.43 -1.51
CA THR A 159 21.54 -6.11 -1.94
C THR A 159 20.20 -5.76 -1.29
N PHE A 160 19.75 -4.49 -1.38
CA PHE A 160 18.41 -4.10 -0.95
C PHE A 160 17.33 -4.87 -1.73
N ARG A 161 17.50 -5.09 -3.03
CA ARG A 161 16.56 -5.89 -3.83
C ARG A 161 16.40 -7.29 -3.27
N HIS A 162 17.48 -7.95 -2.88
CA HIS A 162 17.43 -9.28 -2.28
C HIS A 162 16.66 -9.30 -0.96
N ILE A 163 16.76 -8.26 -0.14
CA ILE A 163 15.96 -8.11 1.09
C ILE A 163 14.48 -8.00 0.75
N LEU A 164 14.13 -7.08 -0.17
CA LEU A 164 12.74 -6.76 -0.50
C LEU A 164 12.00 -7.89 -1.22
N THR A 165 12.72 -8.85 -1.77
CA THR A 165 12.18 -10.02 -2.50
C THR A 165 12.33 -11.33 -1.73
N HIS A 166 12.83 -11.27 -0.49
CA HIS A 166 13.08 -12.47 0.32
C HIS A 166 14.02 -13.48 -0.33
N THR A 167 15.00 -12.99 -1.11
CA THR A 167 16.02 -13.80 -1.79
C THR A 167 17.42 -13.56 -1.24
N SER A 168 17.55 -12.89 -0.10
CA SER A 168 18.83 -12.49 0.49
C SER A 168 19.62 -13.63 1.13
N GLY A 169 18.98 -14.74 1.47
CA GLY A 169 19.58 -15.80 2.29
C GLY A 169 19.85 -15.40 3.75
N LEU A 170 19.42 -14.18 4.14
CA LEU A 170 19.57 -13.69 5.51
C LEU A 170 18.61 -14.40 6.47
N ASP A 171 19.18 -14.84 7.58
CA ASP A 171 18.46 -15.47 8.69
C ASP A 171 18.86 -14.83 10.02
N GLY A 172 18.01 -14.98 11.02
CA GLY A 172 18.21 -14.48 12.37
C GLY A 172 16.99 -14.74 13.26
N ASP A 173 17.21 -14.66 14.56
CA ASP A 173 16.17 -14.84 15.55
C ASP A 173 15.11 -13.73 15.49
N PHE A 174 13.87 -14.06 15.84
CA PHE A 174 12.78 -13.08 15.93
C PHE A 174 12.91 -12.15 17.14
N GLY A 175 13.63 -12.57 18.18
CA GLY A 175 13.93 -11.75 19.36
C GLY A 175 12.69 -11.32 20.17
N ALA A 176 11.58 -12.07 20.09
CA ALA A 176 10.35 -11.73 20.80
C ALA A 176 10.42 -12.11 22.28
N VAL A 177 9.95 -11.21 23.14
CA VAL A 177 9.78 -11.44 24.57
C VAL A 177 8.35 -11.07 25.01
N PRO A 178 7.75 -11.76 25.98
CA PRO A 178 6.47 -11.38 26.55
C PRO A 178 6.52 -9.95 27.12
N VAL A 179 5.42 -9.19 27.03
CA VAL A 179 5.36 -7.80 27.53
C VAL A 179 5.62 -7.70 29.05
N TRP A 180 5.28 -8.74 29.79
CA TRP A 180 5.49 -8.85 31.24
C TRP A 180 6.90 -9.30 31.62
N SER A 181 7.73 -9.69 30.65
CA SER A 181 9.11 -10.11 30.92
C SER A 181 9.96 -8.92 31.37
N ASN A 182 10.80 -9.13 32.39
CA ASN A 182 11.82 -8.17 32.77
C ASN A 182 12.99 -8.10 31.76
N ASN A 183 13.09 -9.09 30.85
CA ASN A 183 14.07 -9.07 29.79
C ASN A 183 13.67 -8.03 28.75
N ALA A 184 14.49 -7.03 28.52
CA ALA A 184 14.33 -6.16 27.37
C ALA A 184 14.67 -6.93 26.07
N PRO A 185 13.93 -6.73 24.98
CA PRO A 185 14.40 -7.19 23.69
C PRO A 185 15.73 -6.48 23.38
N LYS A 186 16.61 -7.15 22.62
CA LYS A 186 17.83 -6.53 22.10
C LYS A 186 17.49 -5.23 21.39
N THR A 187 18.40 -4.26 21.38
CA THR A 187 18.25 -3.09 20.48
C THR A 187 18.32 -3.54 19.02
N LEU A 188 17.86 -2.72 18.09
CA LEU A 188 17.95 -3.03 16.67
C LEU A 188 19.43 -3.16 16.23
N ASP A 189 20.31 -2.30 16.77
CA ASP A 189 21.76 -2.36 16.52
C ASP A 189 22.37 -3.67 17.05
N ASP A 190 22.10 -4.06 18.29
CA ASP A 190 22.57 -5.34 18.85
C ASP A 190 22.05 -6.53 18.02
N PHE A 191 20.78 -6.51 17.62
CA PHE A 191 20.19 -7.59 16.84
C PHE A 191 20.90 -7.75 15.49
N VAL A 192 21.10 -6.67 14.74
CA VAL A 192 21.72 -6.77 13.41
C VAL A 192 23.21 -7.11 13.45
N ARG A 193 23.93 -6.68 14.51
CA ARG A 193 25.37 -7.00 14.68
C ARG A 193 25.62 -8.42 15.13
N THR A 194 24.76 -8.99 15.95
CA THR A 194 25.00 -10.28 16.59
C THR A 194 24.07 -11.40 16.18
N GLY A 195 22.90 -11.07 15.59
CA GLY A 195 21.85 -12.03 15.28
C GLY A 195 21.70 -12.37 13.80
N LEU A 196 22.40 -11.68 12.91
CA LEU A 196 22.30 -11.90 11.46
C LEU A 196 23.38 -12.82 10.92
N LYS A 197 23.00 -13.65 9.96
CA LYS A 197 23.93 -14.41 9.11
C LYS A 197 23.30 -14.66 7.73
N VAL A 198 24.14 -14.80 6.71
CA VAL A 198 23.75 -15.31 5.40
C VAL A 198 23.93 -16.83 5.41
N LYS A 199 22.82 -17.59 5.31
CA LYS A 199 22.82 -19.08 5.31
C LYS A 199 23.09 -19.67 3.93
N GLN A 200 22.78 -18.94 2.89
CA GLN A 200 22.94 -19.35 1.50
C GLN A 200 23.13 -18.13 0.61
N PRO A 201 23.79 -18.25 -0.54
CA PRO A 201 23.98 -17.16 -1.48
C PRO A 201 22.66 -16.49 -1.86
N PRO A 202 22.63 -15.16 -2.06
CA PRO A 202 21.46 -14.46 -2.59
C PRO A 202 20.95 -15.12 -3.89
N MET A 203 19.66 -15.05 -4.13
CA MET A 203 18.99 -15.62 -5.32
C MET A 203 19.04 -17.15 -5.43
N THR A 204 19.38 -17.88 -4.36
CA THR A 204 19.31 -19.35 -4.35
C THR A 204 17.85 -19.83 -4.29
N LYS A 205 17.04 -19.20 -3.44
CA LYS A 205 15.58 -19.44 -3.31
C LYS A 205 14.88 -18.24 -2.71
N VAL A 206 13.56 -18.20 -2.80
CA VAL A 206 12.74 -17.32 -1.99
C VAL A 206 12.61 -17.93 -0.59
N GLU A 207 13.07 -17.23 0.43
CA GLU A 207 12.94 -17.62 1.82
C GLU A 207 12.56 -16.41 2.68
N TYR A 208 11.34 -16.45 3.18
CA TYR A 208 10.78 -15.33 3.95
C TYR A 208 11.64 -15.02 5.18
N SER A 209 12.14 -13.78 5.28
CA SER A 209 13.04 -13.38 6.35
C SER A 209 12.59 -12.11 7.06
N ASN A 210 12.23 -12.22 8.34
CA ASN A 210 12.00 -11.07 9.22
C ASN A 210 13.31 -10.38 9.58
N ALA A 211 14.39 -11.15 9.72
CA ALA A 211 15.73 -10.64 10.03
C ALA A 211 16.23 -9.69 8.93
N ALA A 212 15.98 -10.01 7.66
CA ALA A 212 16.30 -9.15 6.53
C ALA A 212 15.59 -7.77 6.63
N PHE A 213 14.32 -7.75 7.05
CA PHE A 213 13.59 -6.50 7.24
C PHE A 213 14.03 -5.73 8.49
N SER A 214 14.54 -6.42 9.52
CA SER A 214 15.18 -5.74 10.66
C SER A 214 16.45 -5.03 10.21
N LEU A 215 17.27 -5.68 9.38
CA LEU A 215 18.42 -5.03 8.74
C LEU A 215 17.99 -3.85 7.86
N LEU A 216 16.90 -3.98 7.10
CA LEU A 216 16.35 -2.87 6.31
C LEU A 216 16.04 -1.64 7.16
N GLY A 217 15.37 -1.84 8.30
CA GLY A 217 15.07 -0.75 9.23
C GLY A 217 16.31 -0.10 9.82
N TYR A 218 17.30 -0.91 10.18
CA TYR A 218 18.61 -0.42 10.63
C TYR A 218 19.30 0.43 9.54
N LEU A 219 19.28 -0.03 8.30
CA LEU A 219 19.85 0.70 7.17
C LEU A 219 19.11 2.01 6.89
N VAL A 220 17.78 2.02 7.03
CA VAL A 220 16.99 3.27 6.94
C VAL A 220 17.46 4.27 7.99
N GLU A 221 17.68 3.84 9.24
CA GLU A 221 18.21 4.70 10.31
C GLU A 221 19.62 5.21 9.97
N LYS A 222 20.54 4.32 9.60
CA LYS A 222 21.93 4.70 9.27
C LYS A 222 22.03 5.65 8.08
N ILE A 223 21.29 5.41 7.01
CA ILE A 223 21.33 6.21 5.78
C ILE A 223 20.63 7.55 5.95
N SER A 224 19.52 7.58 6.72
CA SER A 224 18.79 8.82 6.98
C SER A 224 19.47 9.71 8.01
N GLY A 225 20.14 9.11 8.99
CA GLY A 225 20.64 9.79 10.21
C GLY A 225 19.53 10.08 11.23
N VAL A 226 18.32 9.52 11.04
CA VAL A 226 17.15 9.70 11.91
C VAL A 226 16.76 8.35 12.50
N PRO A 227 16.42 8.25 13.80
CA PRO A 227 15.94 7.01 14.40
C PRO A 227 14.79 6.41 13.59
N TYR A 228 14.84 5.10 13.33
CA TYR A 228 13.89 4.44 12.43
C TYR A 228 12.42 4.72 12.77
N LYS A 229 12.04 4.63 14.05
CA LYS A 229 10.67 4.88 14.48
C LYS A 229 10.20 6.30 14.13
N GLN A 230 11.07 7.29 14.35
CA GLN A 230 10.80 8.68 13.99
C GLN A 230 10.73 8.85 12.48
N TYR A 231 11.66 8.24 11.73
CA TYR A 231 11.67 8.32 10.26
C TYR A 231 10.37 7.79 9.66
N ILE A 232 9.89 6.64 10.12
CA ILE A 232 8.61 6.05 9.68
C ILE A 232 7.45 6.99 10.00
N LYS A 233 7.40 7.53 11.22
CA LYS A 233 6.33 8.43 11.62
C LYS A 233 6.27 9.65 10.71
N GLU A 234 7.38 10.37 10.56
CA GLU A 234 7.44 11.64 9.82
C GLU A 234 7.27 11.46 8.30
N ASN A 235 7.78 10.37 7.74
CA ASN A 235 7.83 10.17 6.30
C ASN A 235 6.72 9.27 5.73
N ILE A 236 6.05 8.48 6.58
CA ILE A 236 5.00 7.55 6.15
C ILE A 236 3.69 7.82 6.88
N TRP A 237 3.66 7.77 8.21
CA TRP A 237 2.39 7.83 8.95
C TRP A 237 1.75 9.22 8.97
N ASP A 238 2.53 10.27 9.28
CA ASP A 238 2.00 11.65 9.32
C ASP A 238 1.47 12.11 7.95
N PRO A 239 2.20 11.90 6.81
CA PRO A 239 1.67 12.22 5.49
C PRO A 239 0.39 11.48 5.11
N LEU A 240 0.15 10.31 5.69
CA LEU A 240 -1.01 9.46 5.43
C LEU A 240 -2.10 9.57 6.51
N GLU A 241 -1.93 10.50 7.47
CA GLU A 241 -2.86 10.69 8.58
C GLU A 241 -3.15 9.38 9.34
N MET A 242 -2.11 8.54 9.53
CA MET A 242 -2.21 7.26 10.22
C MET A 242 -2.03 7.46 11.74
N THR A 243 -2.91 8.25 12.34
CA THR A 243 -2.80 8.75 13.72
C THR A 243 -2.92 7.69 14.80
N SER A 244 -3.54 6.54 14.50
CA SER A 244 -3.64 5.38 15.39
C SER A 244 -2.74 4.25 14.92
N THR A 245 -1.50 4.58 14.50
CA THR A 245 -0.46 3.61 14.16
C THR A 245 0.79 3.92 14.99
N ALA A 246 1.34 2.91 15.68
CA ALA A 246 2.49 3.09 16.56
C ALA A 246 3.27 1.78 16.74
N PHE A 247 4.59 1.89 16.98
CA PHE A 247 5.40 0.77 17.46
C PHE A 247 5.14 0.49 18.94
N ASP A 248 5.03 1.57 19.72
CA ASP A 248 4.69 1.53 21.13
C ASP A 248 3.34 2.27 21.28
N PRO A 249 2.26 1.58 21.67
CA PRO A 249 0.93 2.18 21.78
C PRO A 249 0.92 3.35 22.75
N THR A 250 0.20 4.41 22.40
CA THR A 250 -0.13 5.48 23.35
C THR A 250 -1.19 4.99 24.35
N PRO A 251 -1.37 5.66 25.51
CA PRO A 251 -2.44 5.27 26.46
C PRO A 251 -3.83 5.16 25.81
N ASP A 252 -4.19 6.11 24.95
CA ASP A 252 -5.46 6.08 24.20
C ASP A 252 -5.56 4.86 23.26
N MET A 253 -4.48 4.49 22.59
CA MET A 253 -4.44 3.29 21.77
C MET A 253 -4.52 2.02 22.62
N ASP A 254 -3.85 1.99 23.79
CA ASP A 254 -3.78 0.80 24.65
C ASP A 254 -5.18 0.38 25.14
N GLU A 255 -6.06 1.35 25.44
CA GLU A 255 -7.46 1.10 25.80
C GLU A 255 -8.27 0.42 24.67
N ARG A 256 -7.88 0.60 23.41
CA ARG A 256 -8.54 0.07 22.23
C ARG A 256 -7.88 -1.18 21.65
N ILE A 257 -6.79 -1.66 22.25
CA ILE A 257 -6.11 -2.87 21.74
C ILE A 257 -6.97 -4.10 21.99
N ALA A 258 -7.28 -4.80 20.92
CA ALA A 258 -7.94 -6.10 21.00
C ALA A 258 -7.07 -7.10 21.76
N VAL A 259 -7.68 -7.92 22.60
CA VAL A 259 -7.00 -9.07 23.22
C VAL A 259 -6.71 -10.11 22.14
N PRO A 260 -5.44 -10.54 21.99
CA PRO A 260 -5.12 -11.57 21.00
C PRO A 260 -5.56 -12.95 21.47
N TYR A 261 -6.01 -13.79 20.54
CA TYR A 261 -6.43 -15.16 20.84
C TYR A 261 -5.73 -16.17 19.94
N VAL A 262 -5.47 -17.33 20.51
CA VAL A 262 -4.94 -18.50 19.79
C VAL A 262 -5.84 -19.71 20.01
N VAL A 263 -5.99 -20.51 18.98
CA VAL A 263 -6.66 -21.82 19.06
C VAL A 263 -5.61 -22.85 19.44
N GLU A 264 -5.82 -23.52 20.57
CA GLU A 264 -4.97 -24.63 21.00
C GLU A 264 -5.11 -25.81 20.04
N LYS A 265 -3.98 -26.30 19.53
CA LYS A 265 -3.99 -27.43 18.58
C LYS A 265 -4.54 -28.71 19.17
N THR A 266 -4.34 -28.93 20.48
CA THR A 266 -4.73 -30.18 21.18
C THR A 266 -6.21 -30.23 21.54
N THR A 267 -6.78 -29.14 21.99
CA THR A 267 -8.16 -29.03 22.49
C THR A 267 -9.12 -28.39 21.50
N GLY A 268 -8.59 -27.60 20.56
CA GLY A 268 -9.40 -26.77 19.70
C GLY A 268 -10.01 -25.54 20.41
N ASN A 269 -9.71 -25.30 21.69
CA ASN A 269 -10.23 -24.20 22.46
C ASN A 269 -9.49 -22.91 22.17
N GLN A 270 -10.22 -21.80 22.20
CA GLN A 270 -9.63 -20.46 22.17
C GLN A 270 -9.13 -20.06 23.56
N LYS A 271 -7.93 -19.49 23.61
CA LYS A 271 -7.41 -18.84 24.81
C LYS A 271 -6.71 -17.53 24.46
N PRO A 272 -6.66 -16.58 25.41
CA PRO A 272 -5.85 -15.37 25.22
C PRO A 272 -4.38 -15.74 24.95
N ALA A 273 -3.78 -15.07 23.99
CA ALA A 273 -2.35 -15.15 23.74
C ALA A 273 -1.60 -14.08 24.55
N THR A 274 -0.35 -14.35 24.86
CA THR A 274 0.51 -13.37 25.51
C THR A 274 0.89 -12.25 24.52
N ARG A 275 0.65 -11.01 24.87
CA ARG A 275 1.20 -9.87 24.12
C ARG A 275 2.74 -9.92 24.19
N ILE A 276 3.38 -9.61 23.06
CA ILE A 276 4.83 -9.66 22.91
C ILE A 276 5.41 -8.29 22.58
N ARG A 277 6.66 -8.09 22.98
CA ARG A 277 7.56 -7.04 22.48
C ARG A 277 8.66 -7.74 21.70
N ALA A 278 9.12 -7.15 20.61
CA ALA A 278 10.24 -7.69 19.86
C ALA A 278 11.02 -6.55 19.20
N THR A 279 12.28 -6.84 18.90
CA THR A 279 13.18 -5.88 18.24
C THR A 279 12.89 -5.76 16.74
N VAL A 280 12.16 -6.70 16.17
CA VAL A 280 11.89 -6.78 14.74
C VAL A 280 10.76 -5.83 14.27
N TRP A 281 10.71 -4.60 14.80
CA TRP A 281 9.71 -3.59 14.41
C TRP A 281 9.61 -3.40 12.89
N PRO A 282 10.72 -3.32 12.15
CA PRO A 282 10.65 -3.10 10.71
C PRO A 282 9.99 -4.25 9.96
N ALA A 283 9.93 -5.43 10.58
CA ALA A 283 9.32 -6.63 10.01
C ALA A 283 7.83 -6.79 10.36
N GLY A 284 7.27 -6.02 11.35
CA GLY A 284 5.84 -6.15 11.60
C GLY A 284 5.35 -6.03 13.04
N ILE A 285 6.17 -5.60 13.99
CA ILE A 285 5.70 -5.32 15.37
C ILE A 285 5.22 -3.88 15.43
N THR A 286 4.03 -3.66 14.89
CA THR A 286 3.40 -2.35 14.76
C THR A 286 1.91 -2.50 15.02
N TYR A 287 1.36 -1.62 15.85
CA TYR A 287 -0.06 -1.52 16.13
C TYR A 287 -0.73 -0.58 15.12
N GLY A 288 -1.99 -0.83 14.80
CA GLY A 288 -2.76 0.02 13.91
C GLY A 288 -4.23 -0.35 13.85
N THR A 289 -5.03 0.55 13.28
CA THR A 289 -6.47 0.33 13.02
C THR A 289 -6.69 0.00 11.55
N VAL A 290 -7.84 -0.59 11.22
CA VAL A 290 -8.21 -0.86 9.83
C VAL A 290 -8.37 0.42 9.01
N LEU A 291 -8.76 1.54 9.64
CA LEU A 291 -8.86 2.85 8.98
C LEU A 291 -7.49 3.37 8.55
N ASN A 292 -6.46 3.18 9.38
CA ASN A 292 -5.09 3.54 8.98
C ASN A 292 -4.56 2.62 7.87
N GLN A 293 -4.92 1.33 7.87
CA GLN A 293 -4.58 0.43 6.76
C GLN A 293 -5.31 0.82 5.46
N ALA A 294 -6.52 1.35 5.55
CA ALA A 294 -7.24 1.89 4.39
C ALA A 294 -6.52 3.12 3.80
N ASN A 295 -6.01 4.05 4.64
CA ASN A 295 -5.20 5.17 4.16
C ASN A 295 -3.92 4.70 3.44
N TRP A 296 -3.27 3.65 3.97
CA TRP A 296 -2.15 3.01 3.31
C TRP A 296 -2.54 2.40 1.95
N LEU A 297 -3.68 1.72 1.85
CA LEU A 297 -4.20 1.19 0.58
C LEU A 297 -4.51 2.32 -0.42
N ILE A 298 -5.13 3.42 0.02
CA ILE A 298 -5.42 4.58 -0.85
C ILE A 298 -4.14 5.09 -1.52
N LEU A 299 -3.05 5.25 -0.79
CA LEU A 299 -1.75 5.64 -1.36
C LEU A 299 -1.29 4.68 -2.45
N ASN A 300 -1.37 3.37 -2.17
CA ASN A 300 -0.88 2.32 -3.06
C ASN A 300 -1.75 2.20 -4.33
N LEU A 301 -3.06 2.35 -4.22
CA LEU A 301 -4.02 2.33 -5.32
C LEU A 301 -3.95 3.59 -6.21
N ASN A 302 -3.48 4.70 -5.66
CA ASN A 302 -3.37 5.98 -6.36
C ASN A 302 -1.93 6.36 -6.72
N ASN A 303 -1.07 5.35 -6.95
CA ASN A 303 0.29 5.53 -7.47
C ASN A 303 1.10 6.56 -6.68
N GLY A 304 1.02 6.50 -5.33
CA GLY A 304 1.79 7.38 -4.46
C GLY A 304 1.15 8.73 -4.17
N ILE A 305 -0.14 8.91 -4.50
CA ILE A 305 -0.91 10.11 -4.16
C ILE A 305 -1.88 9.79 -3.01
N PHE A 306 -1.91 10.64 -1.98
CA PHE A 306 -2.87 10.59 -0.90
C PHE A 306 -3.50 11.98 -0.71
N LYS A 307 -4.84 12.06 -0.72
CA LYS A 307 -5.62 13.31 -0.61
C LYS A 307 -5.07 14.44 -1.52
N GLY A 308 -4.77 14.10 -2.79
CA GLY A 308 -4.25 15.03 -3.78
C GLY A 308 -2.77 15.40 -3.63
N LYS A 309 -2.08 14.95 -2.58
CA LYS A 309 -0.65 15.20 -2.37
C LYS A 309 0.18 13.99 -2.80
N ARG A 310 1.24 14.24 -3.55
CA ARG A 310 2.21 13.19 -3.90
C ARG A 310 3.14 12.93 -2.72
N VAL A 311 3.09 11.72 -2.20
CA VAL A 311 3.96 11.24 -1.11
C VAL A 311 5.23 10.61 -1.68
N ILE A 312 5.12 9.90 -2.81
CA ILE A 312 6.22 9.24 -3.50
C ILE A 312 5.95 9.25 -5.01
N SER A 313 6.99 9.14 -5.85
CA SER A 313 6.82 9.17 -7.30
C SER A 313 6.08 7.94 -7.82
N GLU A 314 5.35 8.11 -8.93
CA GLU A 314 4.66 7.01 -9.59
C GLU A 314 5.65 5.94 -10.10
N ALA A 315 6.80 6.38 -10.62
CA ALA A 315 7.84 5.48 -11.11
C ALA A 315 8.40 4.58 -9.98
N THR A 316 8.55 5.12 -8.77
CA THR A 316 8.97 4.34 -7.61
C THR A 316 7.87 3.37 -7.18
N MET A 317 6.61 3.81 -7.16
CA MET A 317 5.47 2.94 -6.85
C MET A 317 5.37 1.78 -7.85
N GLU A 318 5.56 2.02 -9.14
CA GLU A 318 5.51 0.97 -10.16
C GLU A 318 6.56 -0.12 -9.92
N GLN A 319 7.77 0.24 -9.47
CA GLN A 319 8.79 -0.73 -9.11
C GLN A 319 8.35 -1.67 -7.99
N MET A 320 7.57 -1.19 -7.00
CA MET A 320 7.07 -2.04 -5.90
C MET A 320 6.18 -3.17 -6.40
N PHE A 321 5.41 -2.91 -7.46
CA PHE A 321 4.40 -3.83 -7.97
C PHE A 321 4.87 -4.60 -9.21
N THR A 322 6.03 -4.28 -9.76
CA THR A 322 6.61 -5.02 -10.87
C THR A 322 7.16 -6.35 -10.34
N ARG A 323 6.75 -7.46 -10.97
CA ARG A 323 7.29 -8.78 -10.68
C ARG A 323 8.80 -8.81 -10.92
N GLN A 324 9.56 -9.26 -9.93
CA GLN A 324 11.02 -9.11 -9.92
C GLN A 324 11.75 -10.26 -10.59
N PHE A 325 11.16 -11.45 -10.66
CA PHE A 325 11.79 -12.64 -11.26
C PHE A 325 10.76 -13.70 -11.63
N ASP A 326 11.11 -14.53 -12.62
CA ASP A 326 10.26 -15.62 -13.14
C ASP A 326 10.71 -17.00 -12.65
N GLN A 327 11.96 -17.15 -12.19
CA GLN A 327 12.55 -18.44 -11.83
C GLN A 327 11.93 -19.09 -10.58
N PHE A 328 11.30 -18.29 -9.72
CA PHE A 328 10.63 -18.76 -8.51
C PHE A 328 9.10 -18.69 -8.70
N LYS A 329 8.60 -19.40 -9.70
CA LYS A 329 7.16 -19.48 -9.96
C LYS A 329 6.44 -20.15 -8.79
N GLY A 330 5.30 -19.62 -8.40
CA GLY A 330 4.45 -20.18 -7.36
C GLY A 330 4.96 -20.01 -5.93
N GLY A 331 5.98 -19.17 -5.69
CA GLY A 331 6.62 -18.98 -4.37
C GLY A 331 5.77 -18.31 -3.29
N ILE A 332 4.46 -18.16 -3.51
CA ILE A 332 3.49 -17.66 -2.53
C ILE A 332 2.48 -18.80 -2.29
N GLU A 333 2.97 -19.92 -1.76
CA GLU A 333 2.14 -21.08 -1.46
C GLU A 333 0.96 -20.70 -0.56
N GLY A 334 -0.23 -21.09 -1.01
CA GLY A 334 -1.47 -20.96 -0.25
C GLY A 334 -2.24 -19.64 -0.45
N ILE A 335 -1.70 -18.62 -1.17
CA ILE A 335 -2.40 -17.35 -1.37
C ILE A 335 -2.87 -17.22 -2.82
N TRP A 336 -1.97 -17.37 -3.78
CA TRP A 336 -2.26 -17.29 -5.21
C TRP A 336 -1.47 -18.36 -5.96
N GLY A 337 -2.06 -19.53 -6.11
CA GLY A 337 -1.41 -20.74 -6.65
C GLY A 337 -1.32 -20.80 -8.18
N ASN A 338 -1.20 -19.68 -8.90
CA ASN A 338 -1.12 -19.70 -10.36
C ASN A 338 0.19 -19.10 -10.91
N GLU A 339 0.45 -19.35 -12.20
CA GLU A 339 1.69 -18.94 -12.89
C GLU A 339 1.88 -17.42 -12.97
N THR A 340 0.83 -16.63 -12.75
CA THR A 340 0.87 -15.16 -12.82
C THR A 340 1.22 -14.52 -11.49
N ALA A 341 1.22 -15.29 -10.39
CA ALA A 341 1.59 -14.80 -9.06
C ALA A 341 3.12 -14.75 -8.90
N GLY A 342 3.60 -13.77 -8.13
CA GLY A 342 5.02 -13.60 -7.85
C GLY A 342 5.28 -12.51 -6.81
N PHE A 343 6.56 -12.23 -6.60
CA PHE A 343 7.01 -11.13 -5.76
C PHE A 343 7.27 -9.87 -6.58
N GLY A 344 6.66 -8.76 -6.18
CA GLY A 344 7.18 -7.43 -6.40
C GLY A 344 8.25 -7.11 -5.36
N LEU A 345 8.46 -5.83 -5.06
CA LEU A 345 9.32 -5.44 -3.94
C LEU A 345 8.45 -5.39 -2.67
N THR A 346 8.49 -6.46 -1.90
CA THR A 346 7.69 -6.76 -0.69
C THR A 346 6.26 -7.21 -0.97
N TRP A 347 5.55 -6.57 -1.88
CA TRP A 347 4.20 -6.97 -2.23
C TRP A 347 4.17 -8.31 -2.97
N TRP A 348 3.20 -9.15 -2.67
CA TRP A 348 2.77 -10.20 -3.58
C TRP A 348 2.00 -9.56 -4.71
N VAL A 349 2.29 -9.96 -5.94
CA VAL A 349 1.69 -9.40 -7.13
C VAL A 349 1.13 -10.49 -8.02
N GLN A 350 0.02 -10.21 -8.69
CA GLN A 350 -0.65 -11.13 -9.60
C GLN A 350 -1.36 -10.37 -10.71
N VAL A 351 -1.47 -10.99 -11.90
CA VAL A 351 -2.39 -10.55 -12.94
C VAL A 351 -3.55 -11.54 -13.02
N ARG A 352 -4.78 -11.06 -12.84
CA ARG A 352 -6.03 -11.83 -12.93
C ARG A 352 -6.91 -11.18 -14.00
N ASN A 353 -7.32 -11.92 -15.02
CA ASN A 353 -8.16 -11.40 -16.11
C ASN A 353 -7.62 -10.10 -16.75
N GLY A 354 -6.30 -9.95 -16.83
CA GLY A 354 -5.63 -8.77 -17.35
C GLY A 354 -5.49 -7.60 -16.37
N GLU A 355 -5.97 -7.72 -15.13
CA GLU A 355 -5.89 -6.69 -14.09
C GLU A 355 -4.83 -7.02 -13.05
N ARG A 356 -4.14 -5.98 -12.54
CA ARG A 356 -3.01 -6.09 -11.62
C ARG A 356 -3.48 -6.02 -10.18
N TYR A 357 -3.18 -7.08 -9.45
CA TYR A 357 -3.47 -7.21 -8.02
C TYR A 357 -2.18 -7.18 -7.20
N PHE A 358 -2.29 -6.69 -5.99
CA PHE A 358 -1.25 -6.80 -4.97
C PHE A 358 -1.85 -7.16 -3.62
N ALA A 359 -1.09 -7.89 -2.81
CA ALA A 359 -1.51 -8.22 -1.46
C ALA A 359 -0.31 -8.41 -0.52
N HIS A 360 -0.59 -8.35 0.75
CA HIS A 360 0.28 -8.84 1.81
C HIS A 360 -0.55 -9.26 3.02
N SER A 361 -0.11 -10.30 3.71
CA SER A 361 -0.71 -10.70 4.98
C SER A 361 0.21 -10.41 6.15
N GLY A 362 -0.35 -10.46 7.35
CA GLY A 362 0.38 -10.36 8.61
C GLY A 362 -0.13 -11.37 9.62
N SER A 363 0.79 -11.97 10.40
CA SER A 363 0.43 -12.79 11.54
C SER A 363 1.46 -12.63 12.63
N VAL A 364 1.01 -12.26 13.82
CA VAL A 364 1.89 -12.09 14.98
C VAL A 364 1.11 -12.16 16.28
N GLY A 365 1.57 -12.98 17.22
CA GLY A 365 1.10 -12.93 18.61
C GLY A 365 -0.41 -13.11 18.81
N GLY A 366 -1.09 -13.85 17.94
CA GLY A 366 -2.55 -14.06 18.02
C GLY A 366 -3.37 -13.10 17.17
N TYR A 367 -2.74 -12.20 16.40
CA TYR A 367 -3.40 -11.34 15.43
C TYR A 367 -3.13 -11.82 14.01
N THR A 368 -4.09 -11.56 13.12
CA THR A 368 -3.93 -11.80 11.68
C THR A 368 -4.46 -10.59 10.90
N ALA A 369 -3.76 -10.21 9.85
CA ALA A 369 -4.10 -9.09 8.98
C ALA A 369 -4.01 -9.49 7.51
N TYR A 370 -4.78 -8.83 6.65
CA TYR A 370 -4.66 -8.98 5.21
C TYR A 370 -5.02 -7.68 4.50
N LEU A 371 -4.21 -7.35 3.50
CA LEU A 371 -4.42 -6.24 2.58
C LEU A 371 -4.45 -6.79 1.16
N LEU A 372 -5.45 -6.39 0.39
CA LEU A 372 -5.61 -6.73 -1.03
C LEU A 372 -5.99 -5.47 -1.81
N GLY A 373 -5.39 -5.28 -2.97
CA GLY A 373 -5.74 -4.21 -3.89
C GLY A 373 -5.78 -4.67 -5.35
N ASN A 374 -6.80 -4.20 -6.09
CA ASN A 374 -6.82 -4.20 -7.54
C ASN A 374 -6.41 -2.80 -8.01
N ARG A 375 -5.21 -2.68 -8.59
CA ARG A 375 -4.61 -1.39 -8.99
C ARG A 375 -5.33 -0.74 -10.16
N ASP A 376 -5.78 -1.54 -11.10
CA ASP A 376 -6.37 -1.03 -12.35
C ASP A 376 -7.77 -0.48 -12.11
N ARG A 377 -8.54 -1.09 -11.19
CA ARG A 377 -9.85 -0.60 -10.75
C ARG A 377 -9.79 0.31 -9.53
N LYS A 378 -8.63 0.42 -8.88
CA LYS A 378 -8.44 1.16 -7.63
C LYS A 378 -9.37 0.69 -6.51
N LEU A 379 -9.56 -0.62 -6.39
CA LEU A 379 -10.34 -1.25 -5.33
C LEU A 379 -9.42 -1.83 -4.27
N GLY A 380 -9.78 -1.67 -3.00
CA GLY A 380 -8.97 -2.16 -1.89
C GLY A 380 -9.81 -2.76 -0.76
N PHE A 381 -9.22 -3.79 -0.14
CA PHE A 381 -9.75 -4.48 1.02
C PHE A 381 -8.69 -4.55 2.11
N ALA A 382 -9.03 -4.09 3.30
CA ALA A 382 -8.21 -4.23 4.50
C ALA A 382 -9.01 -4.96 5.57
N ILE A 383 -8.38 -5.91 6.27
CA ILE A 383 -8.95 -6.61 7.40
C ILE A 383 -7.93 -6.88 8.49
N LEU A 384 -8.32 -6.64 9.74
CA LEU A 384 -7.53 -6.92 10.94
C LEU A 384 -8.36 -7.79 11.88
N THR A 385 -7.72 -8.76 12.54
CA THR A 385 -8.37 -9.69 13.46
C THR A 385 -7.52 -9.95 14.69
N ASN A 386 -8.16 -10.35 15.79
CA ASN A 386 -7.50 -10.80 17.02
C ASN A 386 -7.51 -12.34 17.17
N GLY A 387 -7.56 -13.07 16.06
CA GLY A 387 -7.47 -14.53 15.98
C GLY A 387 -6.26 -15.00 15.20
N ASN A 388 -5.58 -16.04 15.66
CA ASN A 388 -4.59 -16.74 14.85
C ASN A 388 -5.26 -17.65 13.80
N GLN A 389 -4.50 -18.15 12.82
CA GLN A 389 -4.97 -19.09 11.78
C GLN A 389 -6.10 -18.55 10.89
N ALA A 390 -6.35 -17.23 10.90
CA ALA A 390 -7.44 -16.63 10.13
C ALA A 390 -7.14 -16.50 8.62
N HIS A 391 -5.90 -16.65 8.17
CA HIS A 391 -5.47 -16.36 6.79
C HIS A 391 -6.38 -16.98 5.71
N PRO A 392 -6.74 -18.29 5.71
CA PRO A 392 -7.58 -18.84 4.65
C PRO A 392 -8.94 -18.18 4.52
N HIS A 393 -9.50 -17.72 5.65
CA HIS A 393 -10.77 -17.00 5.70
C HIS A 393 -10.60 -15.56 5.20
N LEU A 394 -9.50 -14.87 5.61
CA LEU A 394 -9.24 -13.49 5.19
C LEU A 394 -8.98 -13.40 3.69
N PHE A 395 -8.27 -14.36 3.10
CA PHE A 395 -8.01 -14.41 1.67
C PHE A 395 -9.30 -14.55 0.86
N LYS A 396 -10.16 -15.51 1.25
CA LYS A 396 -11.47 -15.71 0.62
C LYS A 396 -12.37 -14.47 0.75
N LEU A 397 -12.39 -13.84 1.93
CA LEU A 397 -13.16 -12.62 2.15
C LEU A 397 -12.63 -11.46 1.31
N GLY A 398 -11.32 -11.31 1.17
CA GLY A 398 -10.71 -10.29 0.33
C GLY A 398 -11.09 -10.45 -1.14
N ASP A 399 -10.94 -11.64 -1.68
CA ASP A 399 -11.34 -11.95 -3.06
C ASP A 399 -12.84 -11.67 -3.25
N ARG A 400 -13.68 -12.19 -2.36
CA ARG A 400 -15.14 -11.99 -2.39
C ARG A 400 -15.52 -10.51 -2.32
N ALA A 401 -14.86 -9.74 -1.47
CA ALA A 401 -15.14 -8.30 -1.34
C ALA A 401 -14.82 -7.54 -2.64
N ILE A 402 -13.66 -7.82 -3.27
CA ILE A 402 -13.30 -7.19 -4.55
C ILE A 402 -14.30 -7.59 -5.64
N ASP A 403 -14.66 -8.87 -5.77
CA ASP A 403 -15.66 -9.34 -6.74
C ASP A 403 -17.01 -8.63 -6.56
N LEU A 404 -17.45 -8.42 -5.32
CA LEU A 404 -18.69 -7.72 -5.03
C LEU A 404 -18.58 -6.21 -5.30
N MET A 405 -17.45 -5.59 -5.03
CA MET A 405 -17.21 -4.18 -5.39
C MET A 405 -17.28 -4.00 -6.90
N GLU A 406 -16.73 -4.93 -7.68
CA GLU A 406 -16.83 -4.93 -9.14
C GLU A 406 -18.27 -5.15 -9.61
N LYS A 407 -18.96 -6.15 -9.06
CA LYS A 407 -20.37 -6.48 -9.38
C LYS A 407 -21.31 -5.30 -9.16
N TYR A 408 -21.13 -4.57 -8.06
CA TYR A 408 -22.01 -3.45 -7.68
C TYR A 408 -21.49 -2.07 -8.12
N SER A 409 -20.44 -2.02 -8.92
CA SER A 409 -19.97 -0.79 -9.59
C SER A 409 -20.94 -0.38 -10.69
N ALA A 410 -21.40 0.86 -10.70
CA ALA A 410 -22.23 1.39 -11.77
C ALA A 410 -21.47 1.36 -13.11
N GLY A 411 -21.88 0.51 -14.02
CA GLY A 411 -21.23 0.24 -15.30
C GLY A 411 -21.07 -1.25 -15.63
N SER A 412 -21.08 -2.13 -14.64
CA SER A 412 -21.04 -3.59 -14.88
C SER A 412 -22.33 -4.14 -15.48
N ASN A 413 -23.47 -3.48 -15.24
CA ASN A 413 -24.78 -3.90 -15.76
C ASN A 413 -25.00 -3.62 -17.27
N ALA A 414 -24.14 -2.85 -17.94
CA ALA A 414 -24.28 -2.56 -19.37
C ALA A 414 -23.66 -3.64 -20.28
N ALA A 415 -22.68 -4.38 -19.78
CA ALA A 415 -21.98 -5.42 -20.59
C ALA A 415 -22.70 -6.78 -20.58
N SER A 416 -23.47 -7.10 -19.55
CA SER A 416 -24.20 -8.37 -19.47
C SER A 416 -25.54 -8.37 -20.23
N ALA A 417 -26.08 -7.20 -20.59
CA ALA A 417 -27.33 -7.08 -21.36
C ALA A 417 -27.14 -7.16 -22.89
N SER A 418 -25.90 -7.09 -23.41
CA SER A 418 -25.63 -7.14 -24.86
C SER A 418 -25.18 -8.53 -25.36
N GLY A 419 -25.11 -9.53 -24.51
CA GLY A 419 -24.59 -10.88 -24.80
C GLY A 419 -25.64 -11.95 -25.18
N VAL A 420 -26.91 -11.59 -25.34
CA VAL A 420 -27.93 -12.54 -25.84
C VAL A 420 -28.66 -11.98 -27.04
N LYS A 421 -28.06 -12.15 -28.21
CA LYS A 421 -28.75 -12.28 -29.51
C LYS A 421 -27.72 -12.69 -30.55
N LYS A 422 -27.53 -13.99 -30.77
CA LYS A 422 -27.71 -14.76 -31.99
C LYS A 422 -27.28 -16.20 -31.79
#